data_01547581f9eae6b1a7bd7ff5ac008cae
#
_entry.id   01547581f9eae6b1a7bd7ff5ac008cae
#
_cell.length_a   1.000
_cell.length_b   1.000
_cell.length_c   1.000
_cell.angle_alpha   90.00
_cell.angle_beta   90.00
_cell.angle_gamma   90.00
#
_symmetry.space_group_name_H-M   'P 1'
#
loop_
_entity.id
_entity.type
_entity.pdbx_description
1 polymer ?
#
loop_
_entity_poly.entity_id
_entity_poly.type
_entity_poly.pdbx_seq_one_letter_code
_entity_poly.pdbx_strand_id
1 'polypeptide(L)'
;MFVKPGSTISLTCSIRLFSSPPTSIQWFRDTRALNLDSARGGVSLENEKTPQGTRSTLIVTKATGDDTGNYTCSPSSGHAASVMVHVVDGKQYLVKLAFEIAR
;
A
#
# COMPACT_ATOMS: atom_id res chain seq x y z
N MET A 1 7.97 2.32 -6.27
CA MET A 1 7.58 3.62 -5.73
C MET A 1 8.55 4.03 -4.64
N PHE A 2 9.09 5.21 -4.71
CA PHE A 2 10.05 5.72 -3.74
C PHE A 2 9.44 6.86 -2.93
N VAL A 3 9.65 6.83 -1.64
CA VAL A 3 9.04 7.78 -0.70
C VAL A 3 10.13 8.29 0.25
N LYS A 4 10.09 9.59 0.54
CA LYS A 4 11.01 10.16 1.52
C LYS A 4 10.53 9.88 2.94
N PRO A 5 11.47 9.67 3.90
CA PRO A 5 11.07 9.55 5.30
C PRO A 5 10.26 10.75 5.76
N GLY A 6 9.25 10.50 6.58
CA GLY A 6 8.34 11.52 7.08
C GLY A 6 7.15 11.79 6.17
N SER A 7 7.16 11.29 4.94
CA SER A 7 6.06 11.47 4.01
C SER A 7 4.90 10.56 4.35
N THR A 8 3.75 10.83 3.75
CA THR A 8 2.58 9.96 3.86
C THR A 8 2.55 9.02 2.66
N ILE A 9 2.42 7.72 2.92
CA ILE A 9 2.19 6.72 1.90
C ILE A 9 0.69 6.59 1.71
N SER A 10 0.21 6.75 0.48
CA SER A 10 -1.21 6.60 0.16
C SER A 10 -1.34 5.65 -1.03
N LEU A 11 -1.97 4.50 -0.79
CA LEU A 11 -2.13 3.46 -1.80
C LEU A 11 -3.61 3.17 -1.98
N THR A 12 -4.07 3.19 -3.21
CA THR A 12 -5.48 2.94 -3.53
C THR A 12 -5.61 1.69 -4.38
N CYS A 13 -6.47 0.80 -3.93
CA CYS A 13 -6.80 -0.44 -4.62
C CYS A 13 -8.24 -0.33 -5.14
N SER A 14 -8.41 -0.42 -6.46
CA SER A 14 -9.73 -0.35 -7.08
C SER A 14 -10.15 -1.74 -7.51
N ILE A 15 -11.28 -2.21 -7.00
CA ILE A 15 -11.82 -3.53 -7.29
C ILE A 15 -13.10 -3.34 -8.12
N ARG A 16 -13.06 -3.80 -9.37
CA ARG A 16 -14.20 -3.67 -10.27
C ARG A 16 -15.37 -4.52 -9.80
N LEU A 17 -16.57 -4.02 -10.02
CA LEU A 17 -17.79 -4.75 -9.73
C LEU A 17 -18.05 -5.73 -10.87
N PHE A 18 -17.93 -7.03 -10.55
CA PHE A 18 -18.31 -8.07 -11.51
C PHE A 18 -19.66 -8.66 -11.09
N SER A 19 -19.67 -9.86 -10.51
CA SER A 19 -20.89 -10.52 -10.11
C SER A 19 -21.24 -10.29 -8.65
N SER A 20 -20.25 -10.10 -7.80
CA SER A 20 -20.50 -9.81 -6.39
C SER A 20 -19.36 -8.96 -5.84
N PRO A 21 -19.69 -7.96 -5.00
CA PRO A 21 -18.67 -7.15 -4.35
C PRO A 21 -17.91 -7.98 -3.30
N PRO A 22 -16.66 -7.62 -3.00
CA PRO A 22 -15.94 -8.29 -1.93
C PRO A 22 -16.58 -8.00 -0.57
N THR A 23 -16.63 -9.01 0.30
CA THR A 23 -17.12 -8.85 1.65
C THR A 23 -16.05 -8.32 2.58
N SER A 24 -14.78 -8.48 2.21
CA SER A 24 -13.65 -7.94 2.98
C SER A 24 -12.49 -7.65 2.04
N ILE A 25 -11.65 -6.72 2.47
CA ILE A 25 -10.41 -6.38 1.78
C ILE A 25 -9.34 -6.34 2.84
N GLN A 26 -8.27 -7.10 2.61
CA GLN A 26 -7.17 -7.18 3.55
C GLN A 26 -5.90 -6.63 2.89
N TRP A 27 -5.12 -5.88 3.67
CA TRP A 27 -3.86 -5.33 3.21
C TRP A 27 -2.71 -6.03 3.92
N PHE A 28 -1.63 -6.27 3.18
CA PHE A 28 -0.42 -6.90 3.70
C PHE A 28 0.78 -6.03 3.37
N ARG A 29 1.77 -6.06 4.24
CA ARG A 29 3.11 -5.61 3.92
C ARG A 29 4.00 -6.85 3.97
N ASP A 30 4.56 -7.20 2.82
CA ASP A 30 5.25 -8.48 2.63
C ASP A 30 4.28 -9.61 2.97
N THR A 31 4.57 -10.44 3.96
CA THR A 31 3.69 -11.54 4.37
C THR A 31 2.85 -11.23 5.60
N ARG A 32 2.94 -10.01 6.14
CA ARG A 32 2.25 -9.64 7.38
C ARG A 32 0.99 -8.85 7.10
N ALA A 33 -0.13 -9.28 7.67
CA ALA A 33 -1.36 -8.50 7.61
C ALA A 33 -1.17 -7.19 8.36
N LEU A 34 -1.62 -6.10 7.75
CA LEU A 34 -1.55 -4.79 8.39
C LEU A 34 -2.67 -4.67 9.42
N ASN A 35 -2.28 -4.34 10.64
CA ASN A 35 -3.18 -4.19 11.77
C ASN A 35 -3.26 -2.73 12.15
N LEU A 36 -4.47 -2.17 12.08
CA LEU A 36 -4.70 -0.76 12.41
C LEU A 36 -4.46 -0.46 13.89
N ASP A 37 -4.53 -1.48 14.73
CA ASP A 37 -4.33 -1.36 16.17
C ASP A 37 -2.88 -1.65 16.58
N SER A 38 -1.97 -1.75 15.61
CA SER A 38 -0.58 -2.08 15.91
C SER A 38 0.11 -0.92 16.65
N ALA A 39 1.20 -1.25 17.34
CA ALA A 39 1.99 -0.26 18.06
C ALA A 39 2.64 0.78 17.14
N ARG A 40 2.75 0.48 15.85
CA ARG A 40 3.30 1.45 14.89
C ARG A 40 2.48 2.73 14.85
N GLY A 41 1.15 2.62 14.87
CA GLY A 41 0.28 3.77 14.73
C GLY A 41 0.33 4.41 13.36
N GLY A 42 -0.49 5.41 13.13
CA GLY A 42 -0.47 6.19 11.88
C GLY A 42 -0.90 5.44 10.64
N VAL A 43 -1.54 4.28 10.79
CA VAL A 43 -2.06 3.48 9.67
C VAL A 43 -3.57 3.56 9.68
N SER A 44 -4.16 3.92 8.54
CA SER A 44 -5.61 3.98 8.41
C SER A 44 -6.06 3.38 7.10
N LEU A 45 -7.30 2.91 7.07
CA LEU A 45 -7.93 2.32 5.91
C LEU A 45 -9.27 2.99 5.66
N GLU A 46 -9.53 3.30 4.40
CA GLU A 46 -10.84 3.78 3.97
C GLU A 46 -11.33 2.90 2.84
N ASN A 47 -12.52 2.33 3.01
CA ASN A 47 -13.18 1.56 1.97
C ASN A 47 -14.41 2.31 1.50
N GLU A 48 -14.55 2.41 0.19
CA GLU A 48 -15.61 3.19 -0.43
C GLU A 48 -16.27 2.36 -1.52
N LYS A 49 -17.60 2.35 -1.56
CA LYS A 49 -18.34 1.73 -2.65
C LYS A 49 -18.65 2.79 -3.68
N THR A 50 -18.34 2.48 -4.94
CA THR A 50 -18.59 3.37 -6.07
C THR A 50 -19.47 2.65 -7.09
N PRO A 51 -20.06 3.36 -8.06
CA PRO A 51 -20.83 2.70 -9.11
C PRO A 51 -20.03 1.67 -9.92
N GLN A 52 -18.70 1.84 -9.98
CA GLN A 52 -17.82 0.95 -10.73
C GLN A 52 -17.26 -0.20 -9.88
N GLY A 53 -17.47 -0.16 -8.56
CA GLY A 53 -16.94 -1.21 -7.68
C GLY A 53 -16.59 -0.69 -6.29
N THR A 54 -15.54 -1.25 -5.72
CA THR A 54 -15.07 -0.89 -4.38
C THR A 54 -13.67 -0.30 -4.48
N ARG A 55 -13.41 0.72 -3.68
CA ARG A 55 -12.08 1.33 -3.59
C ARG A 55 -11.60 1.26 -2.15
N SER A 56 -10.40 0.74 -1.96
CA SER A 56 -9.77 0.67 -0.65
C SER A 56 -8.51 1.51 -0.66
N THR A 57 -8.39 2.43 0.28
CA THR A 57 -7.21 3.31 0.39
C THR A 57 -6.51 3.05 1.71
N LEU A 58 -5.24 2.70 1.62
CA LEU A 58 -4.36 2.54 2.78
C LEU A 58 -3.52 3.79 2.93
N ILE A 59 -3.50 4.36 4.12
CA ILE A 59 -2.72 5.55 4.43
C ILE A 59 -1.77 5.22 5.57
N VAL A 60 -0.47 5.47 5.34
CA VAL A 60 0.58 5.29 6.35
C VAL A 60 1.28 6.63 6.50
N THR A 61 1.11 7.27 7.66
CA THR A 61 1.71 8.58 7.93
C THR A 61 3.10 8.44 8.51
N LYS A 62 3.92 9.48 8.35
CA LYS A 62 5.27 9.56 8.92
C LYS A 62 6.10 8.35 8.55
N ALA A 63 6.22 8.09 7.26
CA ALA A 63 6.92 6.90 6.75
C ALA A 63 8.36 6.84 7.25
N THR A 64 8.78 5.64 7.63
CA THR A 64 10.16 5.35 8.03
C THR A 64 10.68 4.20 7.18
N GLY A 65 11.98 3.89 7.30
CA GLY A 65 12.56 2.76 6.60
C GLY A 65 11.89 1.43 6.91
N ASP A 66 11.33 1.30 8.11
CA ASP A 66 10.61 0.09 8.52
C ASP A 66 9.30 -0.12 7.73
N ASP A 67 8.81 0.94 7.08
CA ASP A 67 7.60 0.84 6.25
C ASP A 67 7.89 0.38 4.82
N THR A 68 9.16 0.21 4.48
CA THR A 68 9.55 -0.32 3.18
C THR A 68 9.06 -1.75 3.03
N GLY A 69 8.47 -2.07 1.89
CA GLY A 69 8.00 -3.41 1.63
C GLY A 69 7.04 -3.49 0.46
N ASN A 70 6.60 -4.71 0.20
CA ASN A 70 5.64 -5.00 -0.85
C ASN A 70 4.23 -4.94 -0.26
N TYR A 71 3.46 -3.92 -0.64
CA TYR A 71 2.10 -3.75 -0.13
C TYR A 71 1.12 -4.43 -1.06
N THR A 72 0.31 -5.31 -0.48
CA THR A 72 -0.64 -6.12 -1.22
C THR A 72 -2.05 -5.85 -0.73
N CYS A 73 -2.95 -5.57 -1.66
CA CYS A 73 -4.38 -5.46 -1.44
C CYS A 73 -5.01 -6.77 -1.88
N SER A 74 -5.67 -7.46 -0.95
CA SER A 74 -6.25 -8.78 -1.20
C SER A 74 -7.74 -8.77 -0.90
N PRO A 75 -8.59 -8.60 -1.91
CA PRO A 75 -10.04 -8.69 -1.69
C PRO A 75 -10.48 -10.14 -1.51
N SER A 76 -11.59 -10.35 -0.81
CA SER A 76 -12.18 -11.69 -0.64
C SER A 76 -12.66 -12.27 -1.95
N SER A 77 -12.93 -11.42 -2.95
CA SER A 77 -13.27 -11.84 -4.31
C SER A 77 -12.39 -11.09 -5.28
N GLY A 78 -11.84 -11.80 -6.27
CA GLY A 78 -10.97 -11.20 -7.27
C GLY A 78 -9.48 -11.42 -6.95
N HIS A 79 -8.64 -10.75 -7.70
CA HIS A 79 -7.19 -10.94 -7.62
C HIS A 79 -6.55 -9.91 -6.72
N ALA A 80 -5.50 -10.35 -6.01
CA ALA A 80 -4.66 -9.45 -5.23
C ALA A 80 -3.81 -8.59 -6.17
N ALA A 81 -3.50 -7.38 -5.70
CA ALA A 81 -2.61 -6.46 -6.41
C ALA A 81 -1.55 -5.95 -5.44
N SER A 82 -0.34 -5.77 -5.94
CA SER A 82 0.79 -5.38 -5.10
C SER A 82 1.55 -4.22 -5.69
N VAL A 83 2.15 -3.42 -4.79
CA VAL A 83 3.09 -2.37 -5.18
C VAL A 83 4.24 -2.35 -4.20
N MET A 84 5.46 -2.26 -4.71
CA MET A 84 6.64 -2.15 -3.86
C MET A 84 6.89 -0.69 -3.48
N VAL A 85 7.04 -0.43 -2.20
CA VAL A 85 7.30 0.91 -1.65
C VAL A 85 8.65 0.90 -0.97
N HIS A 86 9.52 1.83 -1.37
CA HIS A 86 10.84 2.03 -0.77
C HIS A 86 10.85 3.37 -0.04
N VAL A 87 11.05 3.34 1.26
CA VAL A 87 11.22 4.56 2.06
C VAL A 87 12.70 4.75 2.28
N VAL A 88 13.27 5.74 1.60
CA VAL A 88 14.73 5.97 1.61
C VAL A 88 15.01 7.45 1.75
N ASP A 89 16.14 7.80 2.39
CA ASP A 89 16.57 9.20 2.47
C ASP A 89 16.97 9.69 1.08
N GLY A 90 17.15 11.02 0.94
CA GLY A 90 17.36 11.64 -0.36
C GLY A 90 18.55 11.06 -1.13
N LYS A 91 19.63 10.75 -0.42
CA LYS A 91 20.83 10.20 -1.04
C LYS A 91 20.62 8.76 -1.49
N GLN A 92 20.03 7.94 -0.63
CA GLN A 92 19.70 6.55 -0.97
C GLN A 92 18.65 6.47 -2.08
N TYR A 93 17.71 7.39 -2.07
CA TYR A 93 16.70 7.47 -3.12
C TYR A 93 17.34 7.66 -4.49
N LEU A 94 18.28 8.59 -4.61
CA LEU A 94 18.95 8.85 -5.87
C LEU A 94 19.77 7.65 -6.35
N VAL A 95 20.46 6.97 -5.43
CA VAL A 95 21.25 5.78 -5.77
C VAL A 95 20.34 4.66 -6.26
N LYS A 96 19.24 4.40 -5.55
CA LYS A 96 18.31 3.35 -5.96
C LYS A 96 17.65 3.64 -7.29
N LEU A 97 17.29 4.90 -7.54
CA LEU A 97 16.68 5.28 -8.81
C LEU A 97 17.66 5.07 -9.97
N ALA A 98 18.92 5.47 -9.79
CA ALA A 98 19.96 5.28 -10.80
C ALA A 98 20.19 3.78 -11.08
N PHE A 99 20.18 2.96 -10.03
CA PHE A 99 20.36 1.52 -10.17
C PHE A 99 19.24 0.88 -11.00
N GLU A 100 18.00 1.30 -10.75
CA GLU A 100 16.87 0.76 -11.50
C GLU A 100 16.87 1.18 -12.96
N ILE A 101 17.34 2.38 -13.26
CA ILE A 101 17.47 2.86 -14.62
C ILE A 101 18.54 2.04 -15.37
N ALA A 102 19.58 1.61 -14.68
CA ALA A 102 20.66 0.85 -15.29
C ALA A 102 20.26 -0.57 -15.73
N ARG A 103 19.13 -1.02 -15.27
CA ARG A 103 18.61 -2.31 -15.71
C ARG A 103 18.04 -2.24 -17.11
#